data_cd911df2d46c822ee22529bf533030f8
#
_entry.id   cd911df2d46c822ee22529bf533030f8
#
_cell.length_a   1.000
_cell.length_b   1.000
_cell.length_c   1.000
_cell.angle_alpha   90.00
_cell.angle_beta   90.00
_cell.angle_gamma   90.00
#
_symmetry.space_group_name_H-M   'P 1'
#
loop_
_entity.id
_entity.type
_entity.pdbx_description
1 polymer ?
#
loop_
_entity_poly.entity_id
_entity_poly.type
_entity_poly.pdbx_seq_one_letter_code
_entity_poly.pdbx_strand_id
1 'polypeptide(L)'
;MRILLTTLCLTLSLAGCGHASGAKEQADLTPQPADSTQIADTVVRDTIAAPLPDATREDRQLVERILRTTHDHYAAWGKEKTILWIARQFIGVPYVAHTLDRSDTEQMVINLHELDCTTYVEAVLALARCTFAGKTSFADYCHEAQLIRYMSGKVDYCGRLHYFQWWVSDNERKGFIQEIHAPSTLFTGRQHLRIDYMSTHADSYDMLRQHPERVKTIAQQEKAWLGKTVTYIPKGRLKDPALRQVVRDGDILGLVTNKPGLDASHLGIAVWHDDGLYLLNASSLKKNGHQVVEPKETLFAYLAARAHNTGIRVLRISE
;
A
#
# COMPACT_ATOMS: atom_id res chain seq x y z
N MET A 1 -41.07 -31.60 28.87
CA MET A 1 -41.25 -32.95 28.33
C MET A 1 -39.95 -33.37 27.71
N ARG A 2 -39.31 -34.35 28.35
CA ARG A 2 -38.00 -34.94 28.04
C ARG A 2 -38.11 -35.84 26.79
N ILE A 3 -37.01 -36.05 26.07
CA ILE A 3 -36.52 -37.30 25.44
C ILE A 3 -35.37 -36.89 24.54
N LEU A 4 -34.11 -37.11 24.90
CA LEU A 4 -33.13 -38.22 24.82
C LEU A 4 -32.63 -38.48 23.38
N LEU A 5 -31.34 -38.23 23.23
CA LEU A 5 -30.18 -39.07 22.91
C LEU A 5 -30.38 -40.24 21.91
N THR A 6 -29.51 -40.32 20.91
CA THR A 6 -28.69 -41.54 20.70
C THR A 6 -27.49 -41.26 19.81
N THR A 7 -26.34 -41.59 20.38
CA THR A 7 -25.01 -41.78 19.82
C THR A 7 -24.95 -43.11 19.05
N LEU A 8 -24.23 -43.19 17.92
CA LEU A 8 -23.77 -44.50 17.39
C LEU A 8 -22.36 -44.37 16.83
N CYS A 9 -21.41 -44.91 17.59
CA CYS A 9 -20.10 -45.37 17.13
C CYS A 9 -20.23 -46.71 16.42
N LEU A 10 -19.49 -46.92 15.34
CA LEU A 10 -19.17 -48.26 14.87
C LEU A 10 -17.72 -48.30 14.37
N THR A 11 -16.94 -49.07 15.13
CA THR A 11 -15.60 -49.59 14.83
C THR A 11 -15.73 -50.98 14.22
N LEU A 12 -14.70 -51.46 13.55
CA LEU A 12 -14.21 -52.80 13.28
C LEU A 12 -13.82 -52.96 11.81
N SER A 13 -12.81 -53.68 11.40
CA SER A 13 -11.61 -54.35 11.87
C SER A 13 -10.97 -55.02 10.68
N LEU A 14 -9.68 -55.02 10.60
CA LEU A 14 -8.67 -56.04 10.27
C LEU A 14 -9.07 -57.29 9.47
N ALA A 15 -8.25 -57.61 8.50
CA ALA A 15 -7.55 -58.88 8.18
C ALA A 15 -7.27 -58.94 6.67
N GLY A 16 -6.18 -59.44 6.14
CA GLY A 16 -5.00 -60.12 6.55
C GLY A 16 -4.35 -60.82 5.39
N CYS A 17 -3.06 -60.95 5.47
CA CYS A 17 -2.19 -61.98 4.91
C CYS A 17 -2.14 -62.35 3.41
N GLY A 18 -0.91 -62.33 2.87
CA GLY A 18 -0.48 -63.12 1.72
C GLY A 18 1.01 -62.99 1.43
N HIS A 19 1.78 -63.97 1.91
CA HIS A 19 3.22 -64.13 1.70
C HIS A 19 3.55 -64.49 0.25
N ALA A 20 4.72 -64.06 -0.25
CA ALA A 20 5.62 -64.88 -1.01
C ALA A 20 7.05 -64.30 -1.05
N SER A 21 7.98 -65.13 -0.63
CA SER A 21 9.40 -65.00 -0.52
C SER A 21 10.16 -65.01 -1.84
N GLY A 22 11.31 -64.39 -1.88
CA GLY A 22 12.32 -64.54 -2.91
C GLY A 22 13.64 -63.87 -2.50
N ALA A 23 14.54 -64.63 -1.95
CA ALA A 23 15.87 -64.22 -1.50
C ALA A 23 16.89 -64.20 -2.64
N LYS A 24 18.03 -63.55 -2.33
CA LYS A 24 19.39 -63.51 -2.94
C LYS A 24 19.63 -62.20 -3.72
N GLU A 25 20.73 -61.46 -3.60
CA GLU A 25 22.10 -61.82 -3.26
C GLU A 25 22.84 -60.53 -2.81
N GLN A 26 23.68 -60.64 -1.80
CA GLN A 26 24.62 -59.63 -1.33
C GLN A 26 25.75 -59.45 -2.36
N ALA A 27 26.07 -58.20 -2.70
CA ALA A 27 27.37 -57.77 -3.15
C ALA A 27 27.82 -56.56 -2.36
N ASP A 28 28.77 -56.81 -1.50
CA ASP A 28 29.56 -55.85 -0.74
C ASP A 28 30.49 -55.09 -1.69
N LEU A 29 30.36 -53.76 -1.80
CA LEU A 29 31.36 -52.88 -2.40
C LEU A 29 31.40 -51.57 -1.61
N THR A 30 32.38 -51.52 -0.72
CA THR A 30 32.85 -50.26 -0.10
C THR A 30 33.27 -49.24 -1.16
N PRO A 31 32.82 -47.99 -1.12
CA PRO A 31 33.37 -46.92 -1.95
C PRO A 31 34.59 -46.29 -1.26
N GLN A 32 35.68 -46.21 -1.97
CA GLN A 32 36.82 -45.32 -1.69
C GLN A 32 36.41 -43.85 -1.81
N PRO A 33 37.09 -42.94 -1.07
CA PRO A 33 36.81 -41.52 -1.16
C PRO A 33 37.35 -40.94 -2.48
N ALA A 34 36.49 -40.41 -3.30
CA ALA A 34 36.85 -39.63 -4.47
C ALA A 34 37.11 -38.18 -4.07
N ASP A 35 38.20 -37.72 -4.55
CA ASP A 35 38.87 -36.44 -4.56
C ASP A 35 37.92 -35.24 -4.75
N SER A 36 37.96 -34.31 -3.78
CA SER A 36 37.25 -33.02 -3.83
C SER A 36 38.11 -32.00 -4.58
N THR A 37 37.94 -31.91 -5.89
CA THR A 37 38.49 -30.81 -6.66
C THR A 37 37.36 -30.12 -7.45
N GLN A 38 37.03 -28.93 -6.98
CA GLN A 38 36.55 -27.74 -7.71
C GLN A 38 35.55 -27.98 -8.85
N ILE A 39 34.29 -27.68 -8.55
CA ILE A 39 33.44 -27.03 -9.52
C ILE A 39 32.97 -25.75 -8.84
N ALA A 40 33.65 -24.66 -9.17
CA ALA A 40 33.16 -23.31 -8.92
C ALA A 40 31.93 -23.12 -9.80
N ASP A 41 30.75 -23.22 -9.19
CA ASP A 41 29.49 -22.87 -9.81
C ASP A 41 29.46 -21.36 -9.97
N THR A 42 29.95 -20.91 -11.13
CA THR A 42 29.71 -19.56 -11.62
C THR A 42 28.26 -19.52 -12.08
N VAL A 43 27.33 -19.38 -11.14
CA VAL A 43 25.97 -18.92 -11.44
C VAL A 43 26.13 -17.44 -11.82
N VAL A 44 26.41 -17.19 -13.07
CA VAL A 44 26.16 -15.89 -13.69
C VAL A 44 24.64 -15.69 -13.61
N ARG A 45 24.20 -15.03 -12.56
CA ARG A 45 22.88 -14.41 -12.53
C ARG A 45 22.94 -13.29 -13.54
N ASP A 46 22.58 -13.56 -14.77
CA ASP A 46 22.07 -12.54 -15.70
C ASP A 46 20.77 -12.00 -15.09
N THR A 47 20.91 -11.16 -14.08
CA THR A 47 19.88 -10.19 -13.71
C THR A 47 19.88 -9.19 -14.87
N ILE A 48 19.04 -9.44 -15.87
CA ILE A 48 18.59 -8.38 -16.77
C ILE A 48 17.99 -7.34 -15.80
N ALA A 49 18.77 -6.29 -15.55
CA ALA A 49 18.29 -5.18 -14.73
C ALA A 49 17.02 -4.68 -15.41
N ALA A 50 15.89 -4.72 -14.69
CA ALA A 50 14.66 -4.16 -15.20
C ALA A 50 14.96 -2.75 -15.71
N PRO A 51 14.41 -2.32 -16.85
CA PRO A 51 14.65 -0.99 -17.37
C PRO A 51 14.36 0.01 -16.25
N LEU A 52 15.29 0.97 -16.08
CA LEU A 52 15.12 2.03 -15.09
C LEU A 52 13.80 2.75 -15.38
N PRO A 53 13.01 3.07 -14.32
CA PRO A 53 11.77 3.80 -14.50
C PRO A 53 12.01 5.15 -15.17
N ASP A 54 10.97 5.66 -15.81
CA ASP A 54 10.96 7.05 -16.32
C ASP A 54 11.10 8.01 -15.12
N ALA A 55 12.25 8.66 -15.03
CA ALA A 55 12.61 9.55 -13.93
C ALA A 55 13.66 10.56 -14.36
N THR A 56 13.55 11.80 -13.88
CA THR A 56 14.54 12.84 -14.15
C THR A 56 15.80 12.65 -13.30
N ARG A 57 16.86 13.38 -13.66
CA ARG A 57 18.08 13.46 -12.85
C ARG A 57 17.79 14.10 -11.49
N GLU A 58 16.93 15.10 -11.48
CA GLU A 58 16.52 15.85 -10.30
C GLU A 58 15.75 14.95 -9.32
N ASP A 59 14.85 14.07 -9.81
CA ASP A 59 14.16 13.09 -9.00
C ASP A 59 15.14 12.13 -8.30
N ARG A 60 16.11 11.62 -9.07
CA ARG A 60 17.17 10.76 -8.53
C ARG A 60 17.96 11.46 -7.42
N GLN A 61 18.41 12.69 -7.67
CA GLN A 61 19.18 13.48 -6.71
C GLN A 61 18.36 13.78 -5.43
N LEU A 62 17.06 14.06 -5.58
CA LEU A 62 16.16 14.29 -4.46
C LEU A 62 16.06 13.05 -3.59
N VAL A 63 15.77 11.88 -4.17
CA VAL A 63 15.68 10.60 -3.47
C VAL A 63 16.97 10.30 -2.70
N GLU A 64 18.12 10.33 -3.40
CA GLU A 64 19.40 10.00 -2.79
C GLU A 64 19.79 10.96 -1.65
N ARG A 65 19.46 12.25 -1.78
CA ARG A 65 19.66 13.24 -0.71
C ARG A 65 18.78 12.92 0.50
N ILE A 66 17.49 12.64 0.29
CA ILE A 66 16.55 12.31 1.37
C ILE A 66 17.04 11.04 2.08
N LEU A 67 17.35 9.98 1.34
CA LEU A 67 17.74 8.69 1.92
C LEU A 67 19.06 8.79 2.70
N ARG A 68 20.07 9.53 2.22
CA ARG A 68 21.29 9.78 2.98
C ARG A 68 20.99 10.51 4.27
N THR A 69 20.22 11.61 4.21
CA THR A 69 19.90 12.39 5.41
C THR A 69 19.15 11.56 6.43
N THR A 70 18.16 10.77 6.00
CA THR A 70 17.38 9.94 6.93
C THR A 70 18.20 8.78 7.48
N HIS A 71 19.08 8.17 6.67
CA HIS A 71 20.00 7.15 7.14
C HIS A 71 20.87 7.66 8.30
N ASP A 72 21.45 8.86 8.17
CA ASP A 72 22.33 9.44 9.17
C ASP A 72 21.59 9.84 10.46
N HIS A 73 20.30 10.14 10.39
CA HIS A 73 19.55 10.71 11.50
C HIS A 73 18.46 9.81 12.09
N TYR A 74 18.10 8.69 11.43
CA TYR A 74 16.96 7.85 11.83
C TYR A 74 17.04 7.38 13.29
N ALA A 75 18.22 6.92 13.72
CA ALA A 75 18.43 6.47 15.10
C ALA A 75 18.14 7.55 16.15
N ALA A 76 18.38 8.82 15.82
CA ALA A 76 18.14 9.96 16.72
C ALA A 76 16.72 10.52 16.61
N TRP A 77 16.11 10.45 15.43
CA TRP A 77 14.79 11.03 15.20
C TRP A 77 13.65 10.08 15.56
N GLY A 78 13.83 8.79 15.34
CA GLY A 78 12.77 7.79 15.40
C GLY A 78 11.80 7.91 14.22
N LYS A 79 10.82 7.03 14.21
CA LYS A 79 9.92 6.78 13.10
C LYS A 79 9.06 7.98 12.70
N GLU A 80 8.27 8.50 13.64
CA GLU A 80 7.29 9.55 13.37
C GLU A 80 7.97 10.82 12.85
N LYS A 81 9.05 11.24 13.51
CA LYS A 81 9.81 12.43 13.10
C LYS A 81 10.45 12.24 11.73
N THR A 82 10.95 11.04 11.43
CA THR A 82 11.54 10.72 10.12
C THR A 82 10.50 10.78 9.01
N ILE A 83 9.32 10.19 9.22
CA ILE A 83 8.23 10.23 8.23
C ILE A 83 7.81 11.68 7.98
N LEU A 84 7.61 12.49 9.03
CA LEU A 84 7.23 13.90 8.86
C LEU A 84 8.33 14.72 8.18
N TRP A 85 9.59 14.45 8.48
CA TRP A 85 10.70 15.12 7.81
C TRP A 85 10.71 14.79 6.31
N ILE A 86 10.54 13.52 5.94
CA ILE A 86 10.42 13.08 4.54
C ILE A 86 9.23 13.77 3.87
N ALA A 87 8.06 13.72 4.49
CA ALA A 87 6.83 14.29 3.94
C ALA A 87 6.97 15.81 3.64
N ARG A 88 7.67 16.54 4.50
CA ARG A 88 7.91 17.98 4.37
C ARG A 88 8.93 18.35 3.29
N GLN A 89 9.74 17.39 2.79
CA GLN A 89 10.67 17.66 1.67
C GLN A 89 9.95 18.00 0.36
N PHE A 90 8.66 17.67 0.27
CA PHE A 90 7.83 17.92 -0.91
C PHE A 90 6.98 19.19 -0.83
N ILE A 91 7.01 19.94 0.30
CA ILE A 91 6.23 21.19 0.42
C ILE A 91 6.62 22.15 -0.72
N GLY A 92 5.60 22.67 -1.42
CA GLY A 92 5.76 23.52 -2.59
C GLY A 92 5.79 22.80 -3.94
N VAL A 93 5.89 21.47 -3.96
CA VAL A 93 5.79 20.70 -5.20
C VAL A 93 4.38 20.86 -5.78
N PRO A 94 4.23 21.22 -7.07
CA PRO A 94 2.93 21.44 -7.71
C PRO A 94 2.03 20.19 -7.64
N TYR A 95 0.73 20.42 -7.44
CA TYR A 95 -0.28 19.37 -7.61
C TYR A 95 -0.58 19.21 -9.10
N VAL A 96 -0.34 18.04 -9.64
CA VAL A 96 -0.69 17.67 -11.01
C VAL A 96 -1.31 16.27 -11.01
N ALA A 97 -2.55 16.18 -11.50
CA ALA A 97 -3.22 14.89 -11.66
C ALA A 97 -2.74 14.17 -12.94
N HIS A 98 -2.93 12.84 -12.99
CA HIS A 98 -2.69 12.02 -14.18
C HIS A 98 -1.23 11.97 -14.66
N THR A 99 -0.27 12.23 -13.80
CA THR A 99 1.16 12.16 -14.15
C THR A 99 1.62 10.75 -14.56
N LEU A 100 0.88 9.73 -14.15
CA LEU A 100 1.14 8.31 -14.48
C LEU A 100 0.50 7.86 -15.79
N ASP A 101 -0.40 8.68 -16.39
CA ASP A 101 -1.23 8.31 -17.55
C ASP A 101 -0.80 9.03 -18.84
N ARG A 102 0.49 9.39 -18.96
CA ARG A 102 1.03 10.12 -20.11
C ARG A 102 1.40 9.22 -21.32
N SER A 103 1.22 7.91 -21.18
CA SER A 103 1.51 6.89 -22.20
C SER A 103 0.37 5.88 -22.27
N ASP A 104 0.05 5.36 -23.47
CA ASP A 104 -0.94 4.28 -23.65
C ASP A 104 -0.46 2.94 -23.08
N THR A 105 0.85 2.80 -22.89
CA THR A 105 1.45 1.63 -22.26
C THR A 105 1.80 1.95 -20.82
N GLU A 106 1.37 1.09 -19.89
CA GLU A 106 1.72 1.26 -18.48
C GLU A 106 3.22 1.15 -18.28
N GLN A 107 3.77 2.13 -17.59
CA GLN A 107 5.20 2.23 -17.27
C GLN A 107 5.38 2.59 -15.81
N MET A 108 6.52 2.16 -15.23
CA MET A 108 6.91 2.64 -13.92
C MET A 108 7.43 4.08 -14.03
N VAL A 109 6.62 5.04 -13.59
CA VAL A 109 6.95 6.47 -13.58
C VAL A 109 7.35 6.89 -12.17
N ILE A 110 8.50 7.57 -12.07
CA ILE A 110 8.94 8.30 -10.88
C ILE A 110 8.96 9.79 -11.24
N ASN A 111 8.00 10.53 -10.70
CA ASN A 111 7.89 11.98 -10.87
C ASN A 111 7.68 12.59 -9.48
N LEU A 112 8.70 13.27 -8.95
CA LEU A 112 8.68 13.88 -7.62
C LEU A 112 8.56 15.40 -7.65
N HIS A 113 8.43 15.98 -8.84
CA HIS A 113 8.28 17.42 -9.07
C HIS A 113 6.85 17.81 -9.51
N GLU A 114 5.98 16.82 -9.74
CA GLU A 114 4.54 16.97 -9.96
C GLU A 114 3.81 15.83 -9.27
N LEU A 115 3.04 16.12 -8.24
CA LEU A 115 2.42 15.10 -7.40
C LEU A 115 0.92 15.29 -7.28
N ASP A 116 0.16 14.21 -7.28
CA ASP A 116 -1.18 14.17 -6.72
C ASP A 116 -1.17 13.59 -5.30
N CYS A 117 -2.35 13.46 -4.66
CA CYS A 117 -2.43 12.97 -3.29
C CYS A 117 -1.94 11.53 -3.14
N THR A 118 -2.12 10.69 -4.14
CA THR A 118 -1.72 9.28 -4.11
C THR A 118 -0.22 9.14 -4.32
N THR A 119 0.31 9.73 -5.39
CA THR A 119 1.74 9.69 -5.71
C THR A 119 2.60 10.34 -4.64
N TYR A 120 2.09 11.39 -3.97
CA TYR A 120 2.72 11.99 -2.79
C TYR A 120 2.84 10.99 -1.63
N VAL A 121 1.74 10.34 -1.26
CA VAL A 121 1.75 9.35 -0.15
C VAL A 121 2.60 8.14 -0.50
N GLU A 122 2.57 7.67 -1.75
CA GLU A 122 3.42 6.58 -2.24
C GLU A 122 4.91 6.95 -2.12
N ALA A 123 5.28 8.19 -2.50
CA ALA A 123 6.65 8.66 -2.40
C ALA A 123 7.14 8.70 -0.94
N VAL A 124 6.32 9.22 -0.02
CA VAL A 124 6.62 9.25 1.41
C VAL A 124 6.78 7.85 1.97
N LEU A 125 5.85 6.93 1.65
CA LEU A 125 5.89 5.55 2.11
C LEU A 125 7.14 4.82 1.59
N ALA A 126 7.46 4.96 0.30
CA ALA A 126 8.63 4.30 -0.30
C ALA A 126 9.95 4.78 0.33
N LEU A 127 10.10 6.09 0.55
CA LEU A 127 11.27 6.68 1.21
C LEU A 127 11.38 6.24 2.68
N ALA A 128 10.26 6.21 3.41
CA ALA A 128 10.23 5.74 4.79
C ALA A 128 10.66 4.27 4.88
N ARG A 129 10.12 3.41 4.02
CA ARG A 129 10.49 1.99 3.97
C ARG A 129 11.96 1.77 3.62
N CYS A 130 12.49 2.50 2.63
CA CYS A 130 13.92 2.48 2.36
C CYS A 130 14.74 2.85 3.59
N THR A 131 14.36 3.93 4.28
CA THR A 131 15.05 4.39 5.49
C THR A 131 15.05 3.33 6.59
N PHE A 132 13.88 2.73 6.88
CA PHE A 132 13.74 1.71 7.92
C PHE A 132 14.54 0.44 7.61
N ALA A 133 14.70 0.12 6.33
CA ALA A 133 15.51 -1.01 5.86
C ALA A 133 17.00 -0.65 5.67
N GLY A 134 17.44 0.58 6.00
CA GLY A 134 18.82 1.03 5.80
C GLY A 134 19.26 1.15 4.35
N LYS A 135 18.30 1.22 3.41
CA LYS A 135 18.53 1.35 1.96
C LYS A 135 18.72 2.82 1.58
N THR A 136 19.69 3.11 0.71
CA THR A 136 20.07 4.50 0.37
C THR A 136 20.13 4.78 -1.13
N SER A 137 19.89 3.79 -1.98
CA SER A 137 20.00 3.95 -3.43
C SER A 137 18.67 4.35 -4.09
N PHE A 138 18.77 5.04 -5.23
CA PHE A 138 17.60 5.32 -6.07
C PHE A 138 16.92 4.04 -6.59
N ALA A 139 17.69 3.00 -6.87
CA ALA A 139 17.15 1.72 -7.32
C ALA A 139 16.28 1.05 -6.24
N ASP A 140 16.69 1.12 -4.98
CA ASP A 140 15.88 0.64 -3.85
C ASP A 140 14.56 1.40 -3.74
N TYR A 141 14.60 2.72 -3.87
CA TYR A 141 13.40 3.55 -3.88
C TYR A 141 12.44 3.17 -5.00
N CYS A 142 12.95 3.01 -6.24
CA CYS A 142 12.13 2.59 -7.39
C CYS A 142 11.48 1.23 -7.14
N HIS A 143 12.21 0.30 -6.56
CA HIS A 143 11.69 -1.02 -6.21
C HIS A 143 10.56 -0.92 -5.15
N GLU A 144 10.77 -0.17 -4.06
CA GLU A 144 9.72 0.02 -3.03
C GLU A 144 8.49 0.74 -3.62
N ALA A 145 8.68 1.79 -4.42
CA ALA A 145 7.58 2.51 -5.08
C ALA A 145 6.78 1.60 -6.02
N GLN A 146 7.45 0.71 -6.77
CA GLN A 146 6.81 -0.27 -7.64
C GLN A 146 5.97 -1.27 -6.82
N LEU A 147 6.52 -1.78 -5.73
CA LEU A 147 5.80 -2.70 -4.84
C LEU A 147 4.57 -2.05 -4.18
N ILE A 148 4.65 -0.75 -3.85
CA ILE A 148 3.55 0.00 -3.23
C ILE A 148 2.44 0.29 -4.23
N ARG A 149 2.76 0.63 -5.46
CA ARG A 149 1.82 1.09 -6.49
C ARG A 149 1.09 -0.05 -7.20
N TYR A 150 1.74 -1.20 -7.37
CA TYR A 150 1.22 -2.28 -8.20
C TYR A 150 0.92 -3.54 -7.40
N MET A 151 -0.18 -4.18 -7.73
CA MET A 151 -0.55 -5.50 -7.22
C MET A 151 0.59 -6.49 -7.51
N SER A 152 1.11 -7.12 -6.45
CA SER A 152 2.25 -8.04 -6.55
C SER A 152 3.52 -7.43 -7.21
N GLY A 153 3.62 -6.11 -7.29
CA GLY A 153 4.77 -5.41 -7.89
C GLY A 153 4.88 -5.52 -9.41
N LYS A 154 3.88 -6.08 -10.11
CA LYS A 154 3.90 -6.19 -11.57
C LYS A 154 3.37 -4.89 -12.20
N VAL A 155 4.20 -4.24 -13.01
CA VAL A 155 3.82 -3.04 -13.76
C VAL A 155 2.81 -3.40 -14.83
N ASP A 156 1.55 -3.05 -14.59
CA ASP A 156 0.39 -3.33 -15.45
C ASP A 156 -0.75 -2.38 -15.05
N TYR A 157 -1.45 -1.80 -16.03
CA TYR A 157 -2.50 -0.83 -15.75
C TYR A 157 -3.61 -1.40 -14.86
N CYS A 158 -4.09 -2.59 -15.17
CA CYS A 158 -5.13 -3.24 -14.36
C CYS A 158 -4.58 -3.75 -13.01
N GLY A 159 -3.26 -3.91 -12.89
CA GLY A 159 -2.55 -4.22 -11.64
C GLY A 159 -2.21 -3.00 -10.81
N ARG A 160 -2.34 -1.78 -11.33
CA ARG A 160 -2.15 -0.54 -10.55
C ARG A 160 -3.27 -0.43 -9.51
N LEU A 161 -2.95 -0.04 -8.30
CA LEU A 161 -3.89 0.02 -7.16
C LEU A 161 -4.70 1.32 -7.20
N HIS A 162 -5.62 1.42 -8.15
CA HIS A 162 -6.37 2.64 -8.48
C HIS A 162 -7.30 3.15 -7.40
N TYR A 163 -7.88 2.26 -6.58
CA TYR A 163 -8.75 2.63 -5.47
C TYR A 163 -8.03 2.54 -4.14
N PHE A 164 -8.38 3.41 -3.22
CA PHE A 164 -7.79 3.42 -1.89
C PHE A 164 -7.92 2.07 -1.18
N GLN A 165 -9.09 1.42 -1.28
CA GLN A 165 -9.30 0.09 -0.69
C GLN A 165 -8.37 -0.98 -1.30
N TRP A 166 -8.12 -0.94 -2.59
CA TRP A 166 -7.18 -1.88 -3.23
C TRP A 166 -5.77 -1.63 -2.73
N TRP A 167 -5.40 -0.36 -2.66
CA TRP A 167 -4.11 0.09 -2.19
C TRP A 167 -3.87 -0.31 -0.73
N VAL A 168 -4.86 -0.09 0.16
CA VAL A 168 -4.80 -0.49 1.57
C VAL A 168 -4.62 -2.00 1.69
N SER A 169 -5.52 -2.76 1.06
CA SER A 169 -5.55 -4.23 1.22
C SER A 169 -4.27 -4.90 0.72
N ASP A 170 -3.71 -4.43 -0.40
CA ASP A 170 -2.49 -5.02 -0.95
C ASP A 170 -1.24 -4.62 -0.15
N ASN A 171 -1.14 -3.35 0.27
CA ASN A 171 -0.01 -2.88 1.07
C ASN A 171 -0.04 -3.42 2.52
N GLU A 172 -1.23 -3.64 3.09
CA GLU A 172 -1.37 -4.31 4.39
C GLU A 172 -0.98 -5.80 4.29
N ARG A 173 -1.43 -6.50 3.24
CA ARG A 173 -1.04 -7.89 2.97
C ARG A 173 0.49 -8.05 2.81
N LYS A 174 1.17 -7.05 2.26
CA LYS A 174 2.64 -7.00 2.13
C LYS A 174 3.34 -6.61 3.44
N GLY A 175 2.60 -6.21 4.47
CA GLY A 175 3.16 -5.75 5.75
C GLY A 175 3.76 -4.34 5.68
N PHE A 176 3.42 -3.53 4.66
CA PHE A 176 3.96 -2.18 4.48
C PHE A 176 3.27 -1.15 5.34
N ILE A 177 2.00 -1.40 5.60
CA ILE A 177 1.14 -0.60 6.46
C ILE A 177 0.28 -1.51 7.33
N GLN A 178 -0.29 -0.94 8.38
CA GLN A 178 -1.34 -1.53 9.21
C GLN A 178 -2.51 -0.56 9.27
N GLU A 179 -3.71 -1.00 8.89
CA GLU A 179 -4.92 -0.21 9.12
C GLU A 179 -5.34 -0.28 10.59
N ILE A 180 -5.64 0.88 11.18
CA ILE A 180 -6.02 1.00 12.59
C ILE A 180 -7.54 0.98 12.69
N HIS A 181 -8.06 0.09 13.55
CA HIS A 181 -9.50 -0.11 13.77
C HIS A 181 -9.96 0.05 15.22
N ALA A 182 -9.02 0.32 16.13
CA ALA A 182 -9.29 0.40 17.56
C ALA A 182 -8.91 1.78 18.13
N PRO A 183 -9.59 2.25 19.18
CA PRO A 183 -10.74 1.62 19.84
C PRO A 183 -12.05 1.78 19.03
N SER A 184 -12.96 0.83 19.16
CA SER A 184 -14.26 0.84 18.47
C SER A 184 -15.13 2.07 18.79
N THR A 185 -14.88 2.73 19.93
CA THR A 185 -15.54 3.97 20.33
C THR A 185 -15.24 5.15 19.41
N LEU A 186 -14.10 5.16 18.71
CA LEU A 186 -13.75 6.16 17.70
C LEU A 186 -14.15 5.71 16.28
N PHE A 187 -13.93 4.43 15.95
CA PHE A 187 -14.20 3.86 14.62
C PHE A 187 -15.68 3.45 14.47
N THR A 188 -16.59 4.40 14.70
CA THR A 188 -18.04 4.16 14.67
C THR A 188 -18.67 4.30 13.29
N GLY A 189 -17.99 4.91 12.34
CA GLY A 189 -18.44 5.01 10.95
C GLY A 189 -18.34 3.66 10.24
N ARG A 190 -19.31 3.40 9.35
CA ARG A 190 -19.34 2.21 8.49
C ARG A 190 -19.55 2.65 7.05
N GLN A 191 -18.69 2.21 6.15
CA GLN A 191 -18.84 2.44 4.72
C GLN A 191 -19.07 1.09 4.04
N HIS A 192 -20.24 0.93 3.42
CA HIS A 192 -20.52 -0.19 2.52
C HIS A 192 -19.89 0.12 1.18
N LEU A 193 -18.90 -0.67 0.80
CA LEU A 193 -18.13 -0.43 -0.41
C LEU A 193 -18.99 -0.70 -1.65
N ARG A 194 -19.03 0.29 -2.51
CA ARG A 194 -19.48 0.21 -3.89
C ARG A 194 -18.47 0.98 -4.72
N ILE A 195 -17.47 0.27 -5.18
CA ILE A 195 -16.33 0.83 -5.93
C ILE A 195 -16.56 0.42 -7.39
N ASP A 196 -17.04 1.34 -8.22
CA ASP A 196 -17.39 1.07 -9.63
C ASP A 196 -17.18 2.31 -10.54
N TYR A 197 -16.43 3.33 -10.05
CA TYR A 197 -16.30 4.59 -10.76
C TYR A 197 -15.56 4.44 -12.09
N MET A 198 -14.43 3.71 -12.13
CA MET A 198 -13.61 3.60 -13.33
C MET A 198 -14.32 2.83 -14.44
N SER A 199 -14.93 1.69 -14.12
CA SER A 199 -15.64 0.89 -15.15
C SER A 199 -16.89 1.58 -15.65
N THR A 200 -17.58 2.37 -14.83
CA THR A 200 -18.80 3.11 -15.21
C THR A 200 -18.51 4.46 -15.88
N HIS A 201 -17.27 4.97 -15.78
CA HIS A 201 -16.84 6.23 -16.40
C HIS A 201 -15.55 6.03 -17.22
N ALA A 202 -15.46 4.91 -17.94
CA ALA A 202 -14.26 4.53 -18.70
C ALA A 202 -13.78 5.62 -19.68
N ASP A 203 -14.72 6.39 -20.25
CA ASP A 203 -14.40 7.50 -21.17
C ASP A 203 -13.63 8.66 -20.49
N SER A 204 -13.64 8.71 -19.17
CA SER A 204 -12.87 9.72 -18.37
C SER A 204 -11.41 9.33 -18.17
N TYR A 205 -11.00 8.13 -18.59
CA TYR A 205 -9.66 7.59 -18.43
C TYR A 205 -9.05 7.26 -19.77
N ASP A 206 -8.01 7.96 -20.16
CA ASP A 206 -7.35 7.74 -21.47
C ASP A 206 -6.89 6.28 -21.63
N MET A 207 -6.38 5.68 -20.58
CA MET A 207 -5.93 4.28 -20.52
C MET A 207 -7.09 3.24 -20.61
N LEU A 208 -8.34 3.64 -20.48
CA LEU A 208 -9.53 2.77 -20.59
C LEU A 208 -10.36 3.03 -21.83
N ARG A 209 -10.41 4.26 -22.31
CA ARG A 209 -11.32 4.74 -23.37
C ARG A 209 -11.31 3.87 -24.62
N GLN A 210 -10.15 3.36 -25.03
CA GLN A 210 -10.00 2.52 -26.21
C GLN A 210 -9.63 1.06 -25.89
N HIS A 211 -9.74 0.65 -24.60
CA HIS A 211 -9.30 -0.63 -24.09
C HIS A 211 -10.43 -1.38 -23.35
N PRO A 212 -11.46 -1.89 -24.05
CA PRO A 212 -12.58 -2.57 -23.43
C PRO A 212 -12.18 -3.80 -22.60
N GLU A 213 -11.07 -4.45 -22.93
CA GLU A 213 -10.51 -5.55 -22.15
C GLU A 213 -10.00 -5.09 -20.78
N ARG A 214 -9.40 -3.89 -20.70
CA ARG A 214 -8.99 -3.29 -19.41
C ARG A 214 -10.21 -2.91 -18.57
N VAL A 215 -11.25 -2.31 -19.20
CA VAL A 215 -12.51 -1.98 -18.53
C VAL A 215 -13.13 -3.23 -17.91
N LYS A 216 -13.18 -4.34 -18.66
CA LYS A 216 -13.71 -5.63 -18.17
C LYS A 216 -12.91 -6.14 -16.97
N THR A 217 -11.59 -6.05 -17.01
CA THR A 217 -10.71 -6.49 -15.90
C THR A 217 -10.92 -5.63 -14.67
N ILE A 218 -10.93 -4.30 -14.81
CA ILE A 218 -11.20 -3.36 -13.72
C ILE A 218 -12.58 -3.63 -13.11
N ALA A 219 -13.64 -3.79 -13.93
CA ALA A 219 -14.99 -4.09 -13.44
C ALA A 219 -15.06 -5.40 -12.62
N GLN A 220 -14.28 -6.41 -12.98
CA GLN A 220 -14.20 -7.65 -12.20
C GLN A 220 -13.52 -7.43 -10.84
N GLN A 221 -12.46 -6.61 -10.79
CA GLN A 221 -11.77 -6.25 -9.55
C GLN A 221 -12.68 -5.40 -8.66
N GLU A 222 -13.39 -4.42 -9.20
CA GLU A 222 -14.37 -3.59 -8.49
C GLU A 222 -15.47 -4.45 -7.86
N LYS A 223 -16.01 -5.42 -8.60
CA LYS A 223 -17.04 -6.34 -8.14
C LYS A 223 -16.61 -7.16 -6.92
N ALA A 224 -15.33 -7.48 -6.79
CA ALA A 224 -14.80 -8.24 -5.66
C ALA A 224 -14.94 -7.51 -4.31
N TRP A 225 -15.16 -6.20 -4.34
CA TRP A 225 -15.33 -5.36 -3.15
C TRP A 225 -16.77 -4.98 -2.86
N LEU A 226 -17.69 -5.24 -3.79
CA LEU A 226 -19.10 -4.90 -3.64
C LEU A 226 -19.69 -5.52 -2.37
N GLY A 227 -20.33 -4.70 -1.55
CA GLY A 227 -21.02 -5.11 -0.32
C GLY A 227 -20.10 -5.36 0.89
N LYS A 228 -18.79 -5.33 0.73
CA LYS A 228 -17.88 -5.34 1.90
C LYS A 228 -18.03 -4.06 2.69
N THR A 229 -17.78 -4.15 3.99
CA THR A 229 -17.89 -3.00 4.91
C THR A 229 -16.55 -2.72 5.56
N VAL A 230 -16.16 -1.44 5.56
CA VAL A 230 -15.01 -0.94 6.30
C VAL A 230 -15.46 0.02 7.39
N THR A 231 -14.68 0.10 8.47
CA THR A 231 -14.91 1.05 9.56
C THR A 231 -14.02 2.27 9.41
N TYR A 232 -14.47 3.41 9.93
CA TYR A 232 -13.70 4.64 9.90
C TYR A 232 -14.05 5.54 11.08
N ILE A 233 -13.24 6.57 11.33
CA ILE A 233 -13.51 7.61 12.33
C ILE A 233 -14.37 8.68 11.67
N PRO A 234 -15.65 8.87 12.08
CA PRO A 234 -16.50 9.93 11.51
C PRO A 234 -15.92 11.32 11.76
N LYS A 235 -16.14 12.25 10.83
CA LYS A 235 -15.62 13.63 10.94
C LYS A 235 -16.04 14.35 12.23
N GLY A 236 -17.21 14.03 12.79
CA GLY A 236 -17.67 14.57 14.07
C GLY A 236 -16.83 14.13 15.27
N ARG A 237 -16.04 13.05 15.14
CA ARG A 237 -15.15 12.53 16.19
C ARG A 237 -13.73 13.11 16.11
N LEU A 238 -13.41 13.94 15.14
CA LEU A 238 -12.07 14.50 14.96
C LEU A 238 -11.66 15.52 16.02
N LYS A 239 -12.59 15.93 16.88
CA LYS A 239 -12.32 16.75 18.09
C LYS A 239 -12.27 15.92 19.38
N ASP A 240 -12.46 14.61 19.30
CA ASP A 240 -12.42 13.74 20.46
C ASP A 240 -10.99 13.69 21.02
N PRO A 241 -10.77 13.97 22.32
CA PRO A 241 -9.43 13.92 22.91
C PRO A 241 -8.73 12.57 22.78
N ALA A 242 -9.49 11.47 22.70
CA ALA A 242 -8.97 10.13 22.50
C ALA A 242 -8.30 9.95 21.12
N LEU A 243 -8.61 10.83 20.14
CA LEU A 243 -8.03 10.75 18.80
C LEU A 243 -6.49 10.83 18.83
N ARG A 244 -5.91 11.67 19.71
CA ARG A 244 -4.45 11.82 19.84
C ARG A 244 -3.74 10.56 20.34
N GLN A 245 -4.44 9.66 21.00
CA GLN A 245 -3.89 8.37 21.43
C GLN A 245 -3.88 7.33 20.30
N VAL A 246 -4.66 7.56 19.25
CA VAL A 246 -4.88 6.61 18.15
C VAL A 246 -4.14 7.04 16.89
N VAL A 247 -4.32 8.29 16.47
CA VAL A 247 -3.65 8.85 15.28
C VAL A 247 -2.31 9.43 15.71
N ARG A 248 -1.24 9.00 15.06
CA ARG A 248 0.13 9.46 15.30
C ARG A 248 0.61 10.39 14.19
N ASP A 249 1.60 11.19 14.49
CA ASP A 249 2.36 11.90 13.46
C ASP A 249 2.92 10.91 12.44
N GLY A 250 2.77 11.22 11.16
CA GLY A 250 3.23 10.36 10.08
C GLY A 250 2.26 9.24 9.66
N ASP A 251 1.13 9.02 10.36
CA ASP A 251 0.10 8.10 9.88
C ASP A 251 -0.47 8.61 8.53
N ILE A 252 -0.76 7.69 7.61
CA ILE A 252 -1.45 8.00 6.36
C ILE A 252 -2.94 8.08 6.65
N LEU A 253 -3.58 9.16 6.21
CA LEU A 253 -5.01 9.38 6.36
C LEU A 253 -5.72 9.31 5.00
N GLY A 254 -6.69 8.38 4.88
CA GLY A 254 -7.62 8.33 3.76
C GLY A 254 -8.92 9.06 4.10
N LEU A 255 -9.30 10.06 3.32
CA LEU A 255 -10.54 10.82 3.53
C LEU A 255 -11.72 10.07 2.91
N VAL A 256 -12.51 9.43 3.77
CA VAL A 256 -13.69 8.64 3.37
C VAL A 256 -14.73 9.52 2.72
N THR A 257 -15.32 9.06 1.62
CA THR A 257 -16.34 9.81 0.86
C THR A 257 -17.62 9.01 0.66
N ASN A 258 -18.73 9.71 0.55
CA ASN A 258 -20.01 9.15 0.12
C ASN A 258 -20.33 9.44 -1.37
N LYS A 259 -19.35 9.91 -2.14
CA LYS A 259 -19.52 10.03 -3.60
C LYS A 259 -19.73 8.64 -4.21
N PRO A 260 -20.72 8.49 -5.09
CA PRO A 260 -20.97 7.21 -5.77
C PRO A 260 -19.73 6.69 -6.47
N GLY A 261 -19.49 5.40 -6.38
CA GLY A 261 -18.40 4.70 -7.06
C GLY A 261 -17.02 4.84 -6.44
N LEU A 262 -16.86 5.62 -5.36
CA LEU A 262 -15.58 5.90 -4.71
C LEU A 262 -15.59 5.49 -3.23
N ASP A 263 -14.44 5.06 -2.72
CA ASP A 263 -14.21 4.74 -1.32
C ASP A 263 -13.54 5.89 -0.55
N ALA A 264 -12.56 6.54 -1.14
CA ALA A 264 -11.89 7.72 -0.61
C ALA A 264 -11.84 8.84 -1.65
N SER A 265 -11.73 10.06 -1.20
CA SER A 265 -11.66 11.25 -2.07
C SER A 265 -10.30 11.93 -2.05
N HIS A 266 -9.45 11.62 -1.07
CA HIS A 266 -8.17 12.27 -0.88
C HIS A 266 -7.31 11.52 0.13
N LEU A 267 -5.99 11.72 0.05
CA LEU A 267 -4.98 11.15 0.94
C LEU A 267 -4.05 12.24 1.48
N GLY A 268 -3.40 11.95 2.60
CA GLY A 268 -2.33 12.79 3.15
C GLY A 268 -1.71 12.17 4.39
N ILE A 269 -0.80 12.91 5.00
CA ILE A 269 -0.03 12.52 6.18
C ILE A 269 -0.55 13.29 7.39
N ALA A 270 -0.77 12.59 8.49
CA ALA A 270 -1.21 13.16 9.76
C ALA A 270 -0.10 14.01 10.39
N VAL A 271 -0.45 15.20 10.80
CA VAL A 271 0.43 16.10 11.56
C VAL A 271 -0.35 16.66 12.75
N TRP A 272 0.19 16.51 13.94
CA TRP A 272 -0.37 17.08 15.14
C TRP A 272 0.25 18.44 15.47
N HIS A 273 -0.61 19.44 15.71
CA HIS A 273 -0.28 20.69 16.37
C HIS A 273 -1.02 20.80 17.71
N ASP A 274 -0.75 21.87 18.46
CA ASP A 274 -1.35 22.07 19.79
C ASP A 274 -2.89 22.18 19.73
N ASP A 275 -3.42 22.76 18.66
CA ASP A 275 -4.84 23.01 18.44
C ASP A 275 -5.57 21.88 17.68
N GLY A 276 -4.87 20.84 17.23
CA GLY A 276 -5.54 19.70 16.60
C GLY A 276 -4.72 18.91 15.58
N LEU A 277 -5.43 18.02 14.88
CA LEU A 277 -4.90 17.21 13.80
C LEU A 277 -4.97 17.98 12.48
N TYR A 278 -3.90 17.93 11.71
CA TYR A 278 -3.72 18.53 10.38
C TYR A 278 -3.46 17.46 9.34
N LEU A 279 -3.61 17.82 8.05
CA LEU A 279 -3.35 16.95 6.91
C LEU A 279 -2.29 17.57 6.01
N LEU A 280 -1.05 17.12 6.10
CA LEU A 280 -0.02 17.45 5.12
C LEU A 280 -0.30 16.65 3.84
N ASN A 281 -0.55 17.34 2.72
CA ASN A 281 -1.07 16.69 1.51
C ASN A 281 -0.69 17.43 0.22
N ALA A 282 -0.71 16.72 -0.91
CA ALA A 282 -0.70 17.36 -2.23
C ALA A 282 -2.11 17.86 -2.53
N SER A 283 -2.31 19.17 -2.43
CA SER A 283 -3.63 19.82 -2.45
C SER A 283 -4.00 20.36 -3.82
N SER A 284 -5.12 19.91 -4.38
CA SER A 284 -5.70 20.46 -5.62
C SER A 284 -6.43 21.78 -5.41
N LEU A 285 -6.45 22.33 -4.19
CA LEU A 285 -7.22 23.53 -3.85
C LEU A 285 -6.44 24.80 -4.17
N LYS A 286 -7.12 25.76 -4.84
CA LYS A 286 -6.55 27.07 -5.15
C LYS A 286 -6.07 27.82 -3.90
N LYS A 287 -6.84 27.76 -2.79
CA LYS A 287 -6.47 28.40 -1.51
C LYS A 287 -5.18 27.85 -0.89
N ASN A 288 -4.77 26.64 -1.28
CA ASN A 288 -3.55 25.97 -0.85
C ASN A 288 -2.42 26.04 -1.91
N GLY A 289 -2.62 26.84 -2.96
CA GLY A 289 -1.62 27.07 -4.02
C GLY A 289 -1.48 25.93 -5.04
N HIS A 290 -2.40 24.95 -5.10
CA HIS A 290 -2.28 23.76 -5.96
C HIS A 290 -0.92 23.09 -5.80
N GLN A 291 -0.53 22.72 -4.58
CA GLN A 291 0.79 22.17 -4.26
C GLN A 291 0.75 21.28 -3.02
N VAL A 292 1.85 20.58 -2.75
CA VAL A 292 2.04 19.94 -1.46
C VAL A 292 2.16 21.00 -0.38
N VAL A 293 1.32 20.89 0.64
CA VAL A 293 1.18 21.90 1.70
C VAL A 293 0.75 21.27 3.02
N GLU A 294 1.22 21.87 4.11
CA GLU A 294 0.65 21.71 5.44
C GLU A 294 -0.33 22.88 5.65
N PRO A 295 -1.66 22.66 5.51
CA PRO A 295 -2.64 23.74 5.55
C PRO A 295 -2.69 24.42 6.92
N LYS A 296 -3.16 25.68 6.95
CA LYS A 296 -3.36 26.43 8.22
C LYS A 296 -4.65 26.05 8.96
N GLU A 297 -5.47 25.16 8.41
CA GLU A 297 -6.72 24.70 9.01
C GLU A 297 -6.59 23.28 9.56
N THR A 298 -7.22 23.01 10.70
CA THR A 298 -7.30 21.66 11.24
C THR A 298 -8.06 20.72 10.28
N LEU A 299 -7.77 19.42 10.33
CA LEU A 299 -8.49 18.42 9.55
C LEU A 299 -10.00 18.42 9.84
N PHE A 300 -10.39 18.74 11.08
CA PHE A 300 -11.80 18.91 11.42
C PHE A 300 -12.44 20.04 10.61
N ALA A 301 -11.84 21.22 10.58
CA ALA A 301 -12.35 22.37 9.82
C ALA A 301 -12.36 22.07 8.31
N TYR A 302 -11.29 21.42 7.82
CA TYR A 302 -11.20 20.99 6.44
C TYR A 302 -12.36 20.05 6.04
N LEU A 303 -12.70 19.04 6.85
CA LEU A 303 -13.78 18.08 6.55
C LEU A 303 -15.16 18.64 6.83
N ALA A 304 -15.33 19.54 7.81
CA ALA A 304 -16.60 20.19 8.11
C ALA A 304 -17.13 20.99 6.91
N ALA A 305 -16.25 21.63 6.15
CA ALA A 305 -16.58 22.39 4.95
C ALA A 305 -16.92 21.52 3.72
N ARG A 306 -16.88 20.17 3.84
CA ARG A 306 -17.04 19.23 2.71
C ARG A 306 -18.13 18.21 2.99
N ALA A 307 -19.28 18.38 2.33
CA ALA A 307 -20.47 17.53 2.55
C ALA A 307 -20.20 16.05 2.25
N HIS A 308 -19.45 15.78 1.18
CA HIS A 308 -19.17 14.41 0.75
C HIS A 308 -18.10 13.68 1.56
N ASN A 309 -17.30 14.36 2.36
CA ASN A 309 -16.34 13.70 3.24
C ASN A 309 -17.03 13.33 4.56
N THR A 310 -16.98 12.05 4.91
CA THR A 310 -17.69 11.49 6.06
C THR A 310 -16.79 11.24 7.26
N GLY A 311 -15.48 11.06 7.05
CA GLY A 311 -14.50 10.81 8.10
C GLY A 311 -13.14 10.40 7.54
N ILE A 312 -12.37 9.70 8.36
CA ILE A 312 -11.03 9.25 8.02
C ILE A 312 -10.81 7.76 8.30
N ARG A 313 -10.01 7.11 7.46
CA ARG A 313 -9.31 5.86 7.75
C ARG A 313 -7.87 6.16 8.09
N VAL A 314 -7.29 5.39 8.99
CA VAL A 314 -5.95 5.63 9.55
C VAL A 314 -5.07 4.44 9.23
N LEU A 315 -3.95 4.68 8.55
CA LEU A 315 -3.00 3.65 8.16
C LEU A 315 -1.64 3.98 8.76
N ARG A 316 -1.07 3.05 9.51
CA ARG A 316 0.26 3.21 10.12
C ARG A 316 1.31 2.54 9.25
N ILE A 317 2.35 3.27 8.91
CA ILE A 317 3.49 2.71 8.19
C ILE A 317 4.19 1.69 9.10
N SER A 318 4.48 0.49 8.58
CA SER A 318 5.24 -0.56 9.29
C SER A 318 6.75 -0.35 9.16
N GLU A 319 7.51 -0.86 10.12
CA GLU A 319 8.98 -0.97 10.05
C GLU A 319 9.41 -2.26 9.39
#